data_f3439109522dad857997501a94837bd5
#
_entry.id   f3439109522dad857997501a94837bd5
#
_cell.length_a   1.000
_cell.length_b   1.000
_cell.length_c   1.000
_cell.angle_alpha   90.00
_cell.angle_beta   90.00
_cell.angle_gamma   90.00
#
_symmetry.space_group_name_H-M   'P 1'
#
loop_
_entity.id
_entity.type
_entity.pdbx_description
1 polymer ?
#
loop_
_entity_poly.entity_id
_entity_poly.type
_entity_poly.pdbx_seq_one_letter_code
_entity_poly.pdbx_strand_id
1 'polypeptide(L)'
;MIGYFNAKKQSEDEYLLTNDMGFYKYVNSETYDKLCNNKIDKEDEDYEDLIEKGFIINISIEEYIKKYSGFIRSMKSYCMGGTSLHIFAVTNMCNLDCIYCQAHSRNCLLYTSPSPRD
;
A
#
# COMPACT_ATOMS: atom_id res chain seq x y z
N MET A 1 -18.47 0.11 -10.87
CA MET A 1 -17.89 -0.68 -9.74
C MET A 1 -16.74 0.12 -9.13
N ILE A 2 -16.61 0.11 -7.82
CA ILE A 2 -15.53 0.83 -7.14
C ILE A 2 -14.28 -0.05 -7.11
N GLY A 3 -13.13 0.54 -7.46
CA GLY A 3 -11.84 -0.08 -7.34
C GLY A 3 -11.33 -0.08 -5.89
N TYR A 4 -10.26 -0.81 -5.63
CA TYR A 4 -9.61 -0.80 -4.32
C TYR A 4 -8.91 0.54 -4.06
N PHE A 5 -9.14 1.10 -2.90
CA PHE A 5 -8.45 2.30 -2.44
C PHE A 5 -8.27 2.29 -0.92
N ASN A 6 -7.24 3.01 -0.47
CA ASN A 6 -7.07 3.37 0.93
C ASN A 6 -7.50 4.81 1.11
N ALA A 7 -8.13 5.11 2.23
CA ALA A 7 -8.55 6.45 2.59
C ALA A 7 -7.96 6.87 3.93
N LYS A 8 -7.46 8.10 3.98
CA LYS A 8 -6.98 8.71 5.21
C LYS A 8 -7.64 10.08 5.39
N LYS A 9 -8.28 10.28 6.53
CA LYS A 9 -8.85 11.58 6.89
C LYS A 9 -7.72 12.58 7.13
N GLN A 10 -7.74 13.71 6.42
CA GLN A 10 -6.76 14.78 6.55
C GLN A 10 -7.31 15.94 7.38
N SER A 11 -8.55 16.32 7.15
CA SER A 11 -9.28 17.37 7.86
C SER A 11 -10.69 16.91 8.19
N GLU A 12 -11.52 17.77 8.78
CA GLU A 12 -12.90 17.41 9.11
C GLU A 12 -13.71 17.05 7.86
N ASP A 13 -13.46 17.75 6.74
CA ASP A 13 -14.20 17.60 5.49
C ASP A 13 -13.39 17.03 4.33
N GLU A 14 -12.13 16.62 4.55
CA GLU A 14 -11.24 16.20 3.46
C GLU A 14 -10.61 14.83 3.72
N TYR A 15 -10.68 13.98 2.73
CA TYR A 15 -10.06 12.65 2.70
C TYR A 15 -9.03 12.53 1.58
N LEU A 16 -7.89 11.97 1.89
CA LEU A 16 -6.90 11.54 0.90
C LEU A 16 -7.20 10.09 0.50
N LEU A 17 -7.47 9.89 -0.77
CA LEU A 17 -7.58 8.57 -1.38
C LEU A 17 -6.27 8.20 -2.06
N THR A 18 -5.86 6.96 -1.90
CA THR A 18 -4.68 6.38 -2.58
C THR A 18 -5.00 4.99 -3.08
N ASN A 19 -4.37 4.56 -4.15
CA ASN A 19 -4.51 3.20 -4.66
C ASN A 19 -3.16 2.52 -4.88
N ASP A 20 -3.19 1.22 -5.16
CA ASP A 20 -1.98 0.41 -5.40
C ASP A 20 -1.25 0.76 -6.70
N MET A 21 -1.85 1.55 -7.57
CA MET A 21 -1.25 2.03 -8.82
C MET A 21 -0.42 3.29 -8.64
N GLY A 22 -0.41 3.87 -7.44
CA GLY A 22 0.34 5.08 -7.11
C GLY A 22 -0.40 6.37 -7.36
N PHE A 23 -1.68 6.33 -7.72
CA PHE A 23 -2.52 7.52 -7.86
C PHE A 23 -3.08 7.94 -6.53
N TYR A 24 -3.27 9.25 -6.38
CA TYR A 24 -3.92 9.83 -5.20
C TYR A 24 -4.88 10.94 -5.59
N LYS A 25 -5.84 11.20 -4.74
CA LYS A 25 -6.78 12.32 -4.88
C LYS A 25 -7.29 12.76 -3.51
N TYR A 26 -7.46 14.06 -3.36
CA TYR A 26 -8.18 14.63 -2.24
C TYR A 26 -9.67 14.75 -2.62
N VAL A 27 -10.54 14.31 -1.75
CA VAL A 27 -11.99 14.35 -1.93
C VAL A 27 -12.66 14.88 -0.69
N ASN A 28 -13.81 15.52 -0.87
CA ASN A 28 -14.64 16.00 0.24
C ASN A 28 -15.32 14.81 0.94
N SER A 29 -15.75 15.02 2.18
CA SER A 29 -16.47 14.03 2.97
C SER A 29 -17.71 13.50 2.24
N GLU A 30 -18.45 14.36 1.55
CA GLU A 30 -19.62 13.97 0.75
C GLU A 30 -19.25 13.02 -0.40
N THR A 31 -18.20 13.34 -1.15
CA THR A 31 -17.72 12.49 -2.25
C THR A 31 -17.19 11.16 -1.73
N TYR A 32 -16.51 11.17 -0.58
CA TYR A 32 -16.05 9.97 0.08
C TYR A 32 -17.22 9.05 0.49
N ASP A 33 -18.28 9.61 1.09
CA ASP A 33 -19.47 8.86 1.48
C ASP A 33 -20.22 8.29 0.26
N LYS A 34 -20.31 9.06 -0.83
CA LYS A 34 -20.85 8.58 -2.11
C LYS A 34 -20.04 7.43 -2.68
N LEU A 35 -18.71 7.49 -2.60
CA LEU A 35 -17.82 6.41 -3.00
C LEU A 35 -18.05 5.15 -2.16
N CYS A 36 -18.04 5.27 -0.83
CA CYS A 36 -18.24 4.14 0.06
C CYS A 36 -19.59 3.44 -0.14
N ASN A 37 -20.63 4.22 -0.46
CA ASN A 37 -21.99 3.71 -0.72
C ASN A 37 -22.24 3.30 -2.17
N ASN A 38 -21.24 3.40 -3.06
CA ASN A 38 -21.36 3.14 -4.50
C ASN A 38 -22.47 3.96 -5.17
N LYS A 39 -22.68 5.20 -4.74
CA LYS A 39 -23.73 6.12 -5.17
C LYS A 39 -23.16 7.36 -5.88
N ILE A 40 -21.99 7.25 -6.46
CA ILE A 40 -21.40 8.36 -7.19
C ILE A 40 -22.10 8.49 -8.55
N ASP A 41 -22.52 9.69 -8.86
CA ASP A 41 -23.22 9.99 -10.12
C ASP A 41 -22.20 10.43 -11.19
N LYS A 42 -22.57 10.20 -12.47
CA LYS A 42 -21.73 10.59 -13.62
C LYS A 42 -21.63 12.11 -13.78
N GLU A 43 -22.49 12.85 -13.12
CA GLU A 43 -22.54 14.32 -13.14
C GLU A 43 -21.64 14.95 -12.06
N ASP A 44 -21.11 14.16 -11.15
CA ASP A 44 -20.17 14.66 -10.13
C ASP A 44 -18.87 15.13 -10.80
N GLU A 45 -18.42 16.32 -10.42
CA GLU A 45 -17.23 17.00 -10.98
C GLU A 45 -15.96 16.15 -10.88
N ASP A 46 -15.87 15.30 -9.85
CA ASP A 46 -14.75 14.41 -9.59
C ASP A 46 -14.85 13.05 -10.31
N TYR A 47 -15.98 12.75 -10.96
CA TYR A 47 -16.26 11.42 -11.51
C TYR A 47 -15.26 11.00 -12.59
N GLU A 48 -14.96 11.88 -13.54
CA GLU A 48 -14.01 11.57 -14.63
C GLU A 48 -12.60 11.35 -14.12
N ASP A 49 -12.15 12.18 -13.21
CA ASP A 49 -10.81 12.08 -12.61
C ASP A 49 -10.66 10.81 -11.74
N LEU A 50 -11.74 10.42 -11.05
CA LEU A 50 -11.77 9.17 -10.29
C LEU A 50 -11.72 7.92 -11.20
N ILE A 51 -12.30 8.00 -12.40
CA ILE A 51 -12.18 6.94 -13.40
C ILE A 51 -10.77 6.88 -13.98
N GLU A 52 -10.21 8.03 -14.35
CA GLU A 52 -8.88 8.11 -14.95
C GLU A 52 -7.81 7.54 -14.00
N LYS A 53 -7.92 7.86 -12.73
CA LYS A 53 -7.02 7.38 -11.66
C LYS A 53 -7.32 5.95 -11.18
N GLY A 54 -8.38 5.32 -11.70
CA GLY A 54 -8.72 3.94 -11.41
C GLY A 54 -9.41 3.70 -10.06
N PHE A 55 -9.95 4.73 -9.43
CA PHE A 55 -10.79 4.59 -8.23
C PHE A 55 -12.18 4.07 -8.56
N ILE A 56 -12.68 4.39 -9.75
CA ILE A 56 -13.95 3.88 -10.28
C ILE A 56 -13.68 3.04 -11.52
N ILE A 57 -14.24 1.85 -11.55
CA ILE A 57 -14.11 0.90 -12.67
C ILE A 57 -15.42 0.96 -13.47
N ASN A 58 -15.36 1.54 -14.66
CA ASN A 58 -16.47 1.61 -15.63
C ASN A 58 -16.24 0.74 -16.85
N ILE A 59 -15.14 0.02 -16.91
CA ILE A 59 -14.73 -0.88 -17.97
C ILE A 59 -14.73 -2.32 -17.49
N SER A 60 -14.57 -3.27 -18.40
CA SER A 60 -14.45 -4.68 -18.03
C SER A 60 -13.21 -4.92 -17.17
N ILE A 61 -13.27 -5.94 -16.31
CA ILE A 61 -12.14 -6.29 -15.41
C ILE A 61 -10.89 -6.61 -16.23
N GLU A 62 -11.03 -7.25 -17.37
CA GLU A 62 -9.90 -7.61 -18.25
C GLU A 62 -9.23 -6.37 -18.84
N GLU A 63 -10.01 -5.40 -19.30
CA GLU A 63 -9.52 -4.12 -19.81
C GLU A 63 -8.87 -3.29 -18.69
N TYR A 64 -9.46 -3.30 -17.51
CA TYR A 64 -8.90 -2.65 -16.33
C TYR A 64 -7.52 -3.22 -15.97
N ILE A 65 -7.41 -4.54 -15.89
CA ILE A 65 -6.14 -5.22 -15.63
C ILE A 65 -5.12 -4.89 -16.72
N LYS A 66 -5.49 -4.93 -17.99
CA LYS A 66 -4.61 -4.60 -19.12
C LYS A 66 -4.11 -3.16 -19.04
N LYS A 67 -4.98 -2.21 -18.72
CA LYS A 67 -4.64 -0.78 -18.59
C LYS A 67 -3.67 -0.51 -17.45
N TYR A 68 -3.91 -1.10 -16.29
CA TYR A 68 -3.18 -0.75 -15.06
C TYR A 68 -2.07 -1.73 -14.66
N SER A 69 -1.97 -2.89 -15.30
CA SER A 69 -0.94 -3.89 -15.01
C SER A 69 0.48 -3.34 -15.13
N GLY A 70 0.72 -2.44 -16.10
CA GLY A 70 2.01 -1.77 -16.27
C GLY A 70 2.39 -0.90 -15.07
N PHE A 71 1.44 -0.14 -14.54
CA PHE A 71 1.64 0.71 -13.35
C PHE A 71 1.96 -0.12 -12.12
N ILE A 72 1.17 -1.16 -11.86
CA ILE A 72 1.38 -2.05 -10.70
C ILE A 72 2.73 -2.77 -10.82
N ARG A 73 3.08 -3.26 -12.00
CA ARG A 73 4.35 -3.94 -12.26
C ARG A 73 5.54 -3.01 -12.07
N SER A 74 5.42 -1.76 -12.50
CA SER A 74 6.44 -0.73 -12.29
C SER A 74 6.61 -0.39 -10.81
N MET A 75 5.51 -0.15 -10.11
CA MET A 75 5.51 0.19 -8.68
C MET A 75 6.06 -0.93 -7.80
N LYS A 76 5.81 -2.18 -8.17
CA LYS A 76 6.24 -3.38 -7.42
C LYS A 76 7.44 -4.09 -8.06
N SER A 77 8.19 -3.41 -8.93
CA SER A 77 9.35 -4.00 -9.63
C SER A 77 10.42 -4.53 -8.67
N TYR A 78 10.59 -3.88 -7.52
CA TYR A 78 11.50 -4.34 -6.47
C TYR A 78 11.13 -5.71 -5.88
N CYS A 79 9.86 -6.10 -5.93
CA CYS A 79 9.42 -7.43 -5.49
C CYS A 79 9.78 -8.55 -6.48
N MET A 80 10.05 -8.19 -7.75
CA MET A 80 10.37 -9.12 -8.82
C MET A 80 11.89 -9.32 -8.98
N GLY A 81 12.69 -8.48 -8.33
CA GLY A 81 14.14 -8.61 -8.28
C GLY A 81 14.59 -9.64 -7.25
N GLY A 82 15.74 -10.25 -7.48
CA GLY A 82 16.39 -11.08 -6.46
C GLY A 82 16.84 -10.23 -5.27
N THR A 83 16.96 -10.84 -4.11
CA THR A 83 17.48 -10.18 -2.91
C THR A 83 18.98 -9.90 -3.08
N SER A 84 19.38 -8.63 -3.02
CA SER A 84 20.77 -8.20 -3.17
C SER A 84 21.56 -8.25 -1.86
N LEU A 85 20.89 -8.24 -0.74
CA LEU A 85 21.50 -8.27 0.59
C LEU A 85 20.74 -9.21 1.52
N HIS A 86 21.46 -10.15 2.12
CA HIS A 86 20.96 -11.03 3.16
C HIS A 86 21.70 -10.73 4.46
N ILE A 87 20.97 -10.40 5.51
CA ILE A 87 21.53 -10.15 6.84
C ILE A 87 20.98 -11.23 7.77
N PHE A 88 21.88 -12.05 8.29
CA PHE A 88 21.54 -13.10 9.25
C PHE A 88 22.07 -12.70 10.64
N ALA A 89 21.17 -12.31 11.52
CA ALA A 89 21.50 -12.11 12.93
C ALA A 89 21.28 -13.43 13.68
N VAL A 90 22.35 -14.17 13.94
CA VAL A 90 22.28 -15.49 14.58
C VAL A 90 21.97 -15.37 16.06
N THR A 91 22.46 -14.31 16.71
CA THR A 91 22.21 -14.01 18.11
C THR A 91 22.29 -12.51 18.35
N ASN A 92 21.57 -12.02 19.32
CA ASN A 92 21.73 -10.67 19.85
C ASN A 92 22.48 -10.64 21.20
N MET A 93 23.07 -11.76 21.60
CA MET A 93 23.96 -11.79 22.78
C MET A 93 25.24 -11.02 22.47
N CYS A 94 25.56 -10.07 23.34
CA CYS A 94 26.75 -9.25 23.25
C CYS A 94 27.33 -9.09 24.65
N ASN A 95 28.65 -9.01 24.74
CA ASN A 95 29.36 -8.74 25.99
C ASN A 95 29.54 -7.23 26.28
N LEU A 96 28.99 -6.37 25.41
CA LEU A 96 29.01 -4.91 25.54
C LEU A 96 27.60 -4.39 25.77
N ASP A 97 27.49 -3.30 26.50
CA ASP A 97 26.25 -2.59 26.77
C ASP A 97 26.38 -1.13 26.34
N CYS A 98 26.45 -0.92 25.04
CA CYS A 98 26.64 0.41 24.47
C CYS A 98 25.33 1.20 24.51
N ILE A 99 25.35 2.41 25.02
CA ILE A 99 24.17 3.29 25.14
C ILE A 99 23.55 3.68 23.79
N TYR A 100 24.32 3.60 22.72
CA TYR A 100 23.88 3.89 21.35
C TYR A 100 23.54 2.62 20.53
N CYS A 101 23.54 1.45 21.16
CA CYS A 101 23.27 0.20 20.46
C CYS A 101 21.78 0.03 20.15
N GLN A 102 21.44 -0.07 18.89
CA GLN A 102 20.06 -0.33 18.46
C GLN A 102 19.64 -1.81 18.67
N ALA A 103 20.61 -2.72 18.67
CA ALA A 103 20.39 -4.14 18.92
C ALA A 103 20.65 -4.50 20.36
N HIS A 104 19.88 -3.96 21.30
CA HIS A 104 20.06 -4.22 22.72
C HIS A 104 20.44 -5.66 23.01
N SER A 105 21.56 -5.87 23.71
CA SER A 105 22.00 -7.20 24.11
C SER A 105 20.93 -7.83 25.01
N ARG A 106 20.45 -8.98 24.62
CA ARG A 106 19.51 -9.78 25.41
C ARG A 106 20.05 -11.20 25.51
N ASN A 107 19.91 -11.80 26.66
CA ASN A 107 20.25 -13.21 26.87
C ASN A 107 19.20 -14.13 26.21
N CYS A 108 18.83 -13.83 24.98
CA CYS A 108 17.78 -14.51 24.24
C CYS A 108 18.26 -14.76 22.83
N LEU A 109 18.07 -15.99 22.37
CA LEU A 109 18.27 -16.32 20.96
C LEU A 109 17.20 -15.64 20.12
N LEU A 110 17.61 -15.02 19.02
CA LEU A 110 16.66 -14.53 18.04
C LEU A 110 15.99 -15.75 17.38
N TYR A 111 14.72 -15.92 17.68
CA TYR A 111 13.87 -16.80 16.89
C TYR A 111 13.54 -16.11 15.57
N THR A 112 14.37 -16.35 14.59
CA THR A 112 13.98 -16.14 13.21
C THR A 112 13.03 -17.27 12.78
N SER A 113 12.28 -17.04 11.71
CA SER A 113 11.35 -18.03 11.17
C SER A 113 11.92 -19.46 11.21
N PRO A 114 11.08 -20.48 11.45
CA PRO A 114 11.53 -21.85 11.49
C PRO A 114 12.28 -22.21 10.21
N SER A 115 13.37 -22.94 10.37
CA SER A 115 14.15 -23.43 9.25
C SER A 115 13.26 -24.28 8.33
N PRO A 116 13.41 -24.19 7.00
CA PRO A 116 12.66 -25.05 6.08
C PRO A 116 12.89 -26.56 6.28
N ARG A 117 13.82 -26.94 7.16
CA ARG A 117 14.14 -28.34 7.48
C ARG A 117 13.46 -28.83 8.76
N ASP A 118 12.85 -27.95 9.49
CA ASP A 118 12.07 -28.26 10.67
C ASP A 118 10.58 -28.32 10.31
#